data_14d37588269cdff977d51bc2d0e26297
#
_entry.id   14d37588269cdff977d51bc2d0e26297
#
_cell.length_a   1.000
_cell.length_b   1.000
_cell.length_c   1.000
_cell.angle_alpha   90.00
_cell.angle_beta   90.00
_cell.angle_gamma   90.00
#
_symmetry.space_group_name_H-M   'P 1'
#
loop_
_entity.id
_entity.type
_entity.pdbx_description
1 polymer ?
#
loop_
_entity_poly.entity_id
_entity_poly.type
_entity_poly.pdbx_seq_one_letter_code
_entity_poly.pdbx_strand_id
1 'polypeptide(L)'
;MSLPSSPQIQRDRQLSLKILLIVPFVTQVIAAVGITGWLSIQNGREATQELAPQIGQEVSNAIETHVRGYFDIPLEILQAHGASSRAGNLDLDNLEPEALASSGNQDFRNQGLGNTARLIWRQMQQAPNLYFFYVANPKGQFVGIERRADNNLFLHRSVLERLISDNPETASPSQKVIYQLDREGKPSQKIDINDFDPRLRPWYQTAIQKRRVTWSPIYRFVARQVLGITASLPIYSDAGQLRGVLAIDLPLTQIGEFLTSLKIAKTGQAFILERSGKIIAASTSTLNNQI
;
A
#
# COMPACT_ATOMS: atom_id res chain seq x y z
N MET A 1 25.42 100.33 49.32
CA MET A 1 26.33 100.17 48.16
C MET A 1 25.99 98.73 47.63
N SER A 2 25.10 98.63 46.67
CA SER A 2 24.62 97.43 46.08
C SER A 2 25.30 97.25 44.75
N LEU A 3 25.97 96.11 44.56
CA LEU A 3 26.60 95.67 43.32
C LEU A 3 25.54 95.15 42.32
N PRO A 4 25.65 95.44 41.03
CA PRO A 4 24.71 95.00 40.01
C PRO A 4 24.93 93.55 39.63
N SER A 5 23.84 92.79 39.49
CA SER A 5 23.78 91.42 39.01
C SER A 5 24.20 91.32 37.53
N SER A 6 25.06 90.36 37.21
CA SER A 6 25.56 90.08 35.85
C SER A 6 24.43 89.46 35.00
N PRO A 7 24.30 89.80 33.74
CA PRO A 7 23.31 89.17 32.85
C PRO A 7 23.72 87.75 32.47
N GLN A 8 22.85 86.79 32.65
CA GLN A 8 23.02 85.43 32.12
C GLN A 8 22.86 85.45 30.60
N ILE A 9 23.95 85.10 29.91
CA ILE A 9 23.94 84.95 28.47
C ILE A 9 23.25 83.63 28.13
N GLN A 10 22.04 83.75 27.67
CA GLN A 10 21.30 82.61 27.08
C GLN A 10 21.95 82.24 25.74
N ARG A 11 22.68 81.13 25.69
CA ARG A 11 23.27 80.58 24.44
C ARG A 11 22.15 80.01 23.62
N ASP A 12 21.61 80.79 22.71
CA ASP A 12 20.75 80.24 21.63
C ASP A 12 21.57 79.25 20.81
N ARG A 13 21.21 77.95 20.94
CA ARG A 13 21.73 76.91 20.08
C ARG A 13 21.07 77.05 18.70
N GLN A 14 21.73 77.80 17.81
CA GLN A 14 21.36 77.85 16.40
C GLN A 14 21.62 76.45 15.77
N LEU A 15 20.57 75.69 15.60
CA LEU A 15 20.62 74.40 14.82
C LEU A 15 20.99 74.76 13.39
N SER A 16 22.08 74.18 12.88
CA SER A 16 22.52 74.37 11.49
C SER A 16 21.35 73.98 10.55
N LEU A 17 21.06 74.83 9.57
CA LEU A 17 20.04 74.66 8.55
C LEU A 17 20.15 73.26 7.85
N LYS A 18 21.36 72.74 7.75
CA LYS A 18 21.64 71.40 7.23
C LYS A 18 21.03 70.27 8.10
N ILE A 19 21.12 70.44 9.43
CA ILE A 19 20.53 69.44 10.36
C ILE A 19 19.00 69.51 10.30
N LEU A 20 18.42 70.68 10.21
CA LEU A 20 16.99 70.90 10.15
C LEU A 20 16.36 70.25 8.86
N LEU A 21 17.13 70.23 7.76
CA LEU A 21 16.65 69.63 6.48
C LEU A 21 16.99 68.15 6.35
N ILE A 22 18.16 67.70 6.78
CA ILE A 22 18.62 66.31 6.58
C ILE A 22 17.94 65.35 7.58
N VAL A 23 17.78 65.74 8.84
CA VAL A 23 17.23 64.86 9.87
C VAL A 23 15.80 64.40 9.57
N PRO A 24 14.83 65.28 9.21
CA PRO A 24 13.49 64.83 8.85
C PRO A 24 13.47 63.93 7.62
N PHE A 25 14.26 64.25 6.59
CA PHE A 25 14.34 63.44 5.37
C PHE A 25 14.88 62.03 5.66
N VAL A 26 16.00 61.95 6.38
CA VAL A 26 16.57 60.64 6.77
C VAL A 26 15.61 59.85 7.65
N THR A 27 14.91 60.51 8.59
CA THR A 27 13.91 59.85 9.44
C THR A 27 12.73 59.28 8.63
N GLN A 28 12.24 60.04 7.64
CA GLN A 28 11.18 59.59 6.73
C GLN A 28 11.63 58.38 5.91
N VAL A 29 12.85 58.37 5.37
CA VAL A 29 13.38 57.22 4.60
C VAL A 29 13.50 56.00 5.49
N ILE A 30 14.06 56.14 6.71
CA ILE A 30 14.18 55.02 7.65
C ILE A 30 12.80 54.52 8.06
N ALA A 31 11.84 55.40 8.33
CA ALA A 31 10.46 55.00 8.67
C ALA A 31 9.78 54.25 7.50
N ALA A 32 9.91 54.78 6.27
CA ALA A 32 9.35 54.13 5.08
C ALA A 32 9.93 52.75 4.85
N VAL A 33 11.26 52.58 4.93
CA VAL A 33 11.94 51.28 4.76
C VAL A 33 11.60 50.35 5.91
N GLY A 34 11.51 50.84 7.14
CA GLY A 34 11.11 50.05 8.32
C GLY A 34 9.67 49.52 8.22
N ILE A 35 8.73 50.38 7.83
CA ILE A 35 7.32 49.99 7.66
C ILE A 35 7.18 49.01 6.51
N THR A 36 7.84 49.27 5.37
CA THR A 36 7.79 48.36 4.21
C THR A 36 8.38 46.97 4.55
N GLY A 37 9.51 46.96 5.24
CA GLY A 37 10.13 45.70 5.70
C GLY A 37 9.25 44.93 6.68
N TRP A 38 8.66 45.65 7.64
CA TRP A 38 7.72 45.01 8.61
C TRP A 38 6.47 44.44 7.93
N LEU A 39 5.82 45.20 7.04
CA LEU A 39 4.69 44.76 6.26
C LEU A 39 5.03 43.54 5.37
N SER A 40 6.21 43.56 4.73
CA SER A 40 6.66 42.45 3.89
C SER A 40 6.86 41.16 4.68
N ILE A 41 7.43 41.26 5.90
CA ILE A 41 7.59 40.12 6.79
C ILE A 41 6.22 39.61 7.28
N GLN A 42 5.30 40.50 7.64
CA GLN A 42 3.98 40.13 8.10
C GLN A 42 3.16 39.45 7.01
N ASN A 43 3.08 40.02 5.81
CA ASN A 43 2.42 39.44 4.66
C ASN A 43 3.04 38.08 4.25
N GLY A 44 4.37 37.98 4.33
CA GLY A 44 5.05 36.69 4.05
C GLY A 44 4.71 35.61 5.07
N ARG A 45 4.52 35.95 6.35
CA ARG A 45 4.08 35.01 7.39
C ARG A 45 2.64 34.57 7.21
N GLU A 46 1.73 35.52 6.92
CA GLU A 46 0.30 35.21 6.66
C GLU A 46 0.16 34.29 5.43
N ALA A 47 0.82 34.60 4.33
CA ALA A 47 0.80 33.75 3.14
C ALA A 47 1.33 32.33 3.41
N THR A 48 2.37 32.19 4.23
CA THR A 48 2.91 30.89 4.60
C THR A 48 1.97 30.12 5.52
N GLN A 49 1.29 30.81 6.45
CA GLN A 49 0.33 30.19 7.37
C GLN A 49 -0.98 29.75 6.67
N GLU A 50 -1.37 30.37 5.57
CA GLU A 50 -2.51 29.96 4.77
C GLU A 50 -2.18 28.83 3.79
N LEU A 51 -1.01 28.87 3.16
CA LEU A 51 -0.61 27.90 2.13
C LEU A 51 -0.18 26.54 2.73
N ALA A 52 0.47 26.53 3.88
CA ALA A 52 0.96 25.30 4.47
C ALA A 52 -0.16 24.31 4.84
N PRO A 53 -1.29 24.73 5.46
CA PRO A 53 -2.42 23.84 5.70
C PRO A 53 -3.10 23.36 4.42
N GLN A 54 -3.21 24.20 3.39
CA GLN A 54 -3.81 23.83 2.10
C GLN A 54 -3.01 22.72 1.41
N ILE A 55 -1.69 22.88 1.32
CA ILE A 55 -0.80 21.84 0.77
C ILE A 55 -0.90 20.56 1.61
N GLY A 56 -0.91 20.68 2.93
CA GLY A 56 -1.08 19.54 3.83
C GLY A 56 -2.39 18.81 3.60
N GLN A 57 -3.49 19.53 3.38
CA GLN A 57 -4.79 18.95 3.08
C GLN A 57 -4.83 18.27 1.70
N GLU A 58 -4.26 18.88 0.67
CA GLU A 58 -4.17 18.27 -0.67
C GLU A 58 -3.37 16.97 -0.64
N VAL A 59 -2.22 16.96 0.04
CA VAL A 59 -1.41 15.75 0.22
C VAL A 59 -2.18 14.69 1.01
N SER A 60 -2.85 15.08 2.09
CA SER A 60 -3.67 14.16 2.90
C SER A 60 -4.81 13.54 2.07
N ASN A 61 -5.51 14.34 1.28
CA ASN A 61 -6.58 13.86 0.41
C ASN A 61 -6.06 12.92 -0.69
N ALA A 62 -4.89 13.23 -1.27
CA ALA A 62 -4.25 12.35 -2.24
C ALA A 62 -3.86 11.00 -1.63
N ILE A 63 -3.31 11.01 -0.41
CA ILE A 63 -2.98 9.79 0.34
C ILE A 63 -4.25 9.01 0.65
N GLU A 64 -5.28 9.65 1.18
CA GLU A 64 -6.55 8.99 1.51
C GLU A 64 -7.17 8.34 0.27
N THR A 65 -7.25 9.05 -0.85
CA THR A 65 -7.83 8.53 -2.10
C THR A 65 -7.04 7.33 -2.63
N HIS A 66 -5.71 7.42 -2.64
CA HIS A 66 -4.87 6.32 -3.10
C HIS A 66 -4.99 5.10 -2.19
N VAL A 67 -4.91 5.32 -0.88
CA VAL A 67 -5.01 4.23 0.12
C VAL A 67 -6.39 3.58 0.08
N ARG A 68 -7.48 4.36 -0.01
CA ARG A 68 -8.83 3.82 -0.19
C ARG A 68 -8.90 2.92 -1.43
N GLY A 69 -8.47 3.40 -2.60
CA GLY A 69 -8.47 2.58 -3.83
C GLY A 69 -7.63 1.33 -3.68
N TYR A 70 -6.49 1.41 -2.99
CA TYR A 70 -5.61 0.27 -2.74
C TYR A 70 -6.29 -0.83 -1.90
N PHE A 71 -7.17 -0.45 -0.95
CA PHE A 71 -7.91 -1.40 -0.12
C PHE A 71 -9.26 -1.80 -0.73
N ASP A 72 -9.96 -0.93 -1.44
CA ASP A 72 -11.30 -1.19 -1.94
C ASP A 72 -11.30 -2.10 -3.16
N ILE A 73 -10.36 -1.92 -4.11
CA ILE A 73 -10.25 -2.73 -5.33
C ILE A 73 -10.21 -4.25 -5.04
N PRO A 74 -9.35 -4.76 -4.12
CA PRO A 74 -9.36 -6.17 -3.77
C PRO A 74 -10.69 -6.68 -3.25
N LEU A 75 -11.40 -5.88 -2.45
CA LEU A 75 -12.70 -6.27 -1.89
C LEU A 75 -13.75 -6.38 -3.00
N GLU A 76 -13.79 -5.44 -3.93
CA GLU A 76 -14.71 -5.47 -5.08
C GLU A 76 -14.45 -6.68 -5.97
N ILE A 77 -13.18 -6.97 -6.28
CA ILE A 77 -12.79 -8.15 -7.06
C ILE A 77 -13.21 -9.43 -6.36
N LEU A 78 -12.95 -9.56 -5.06
CA LEU A 78 -13.35 -10.74 -4.29
C LEU A 78 -14.87 -10.93 -4.27
N GLN A 79 -15.65 -9.84 -4.12
CA GLN A 79 -17.11 -9.90 -4.13
C GLN A 79 -17.64 -10.32 -5.51
N ALA A 80 -17.09 -9.79 -6.59
CA ALA A 80 -17.46 -10.14 -7.97
C ALA A 80 -17.19 -11.63 -8.25
N HIS A 81 -16.00 -12.12 -7.88
CA HIS A 81 -15.66 -13.54 -8.03
C HIS A 81 -16.43 -14.43 -7.08
N GLY A 82 -16.78 -13.97 -5.88
CA GLY A 82 -17.67 -14.67 -4.97
C GLY A 82 -19.08 -14.85 -5.52
N ALA A 83 -19.62 -13.82 -6.19
CA ALA A 83 -20.89 -13.91 -6.90
C ALA A 83 -20.79 -14.89 -8.08
N SER A 84 -19.71 -14.85 -8.85
CA SER A 84 -19.43 -15.78 -9.95
C SER A 84 -19.32 -17.23 -9.49
N SER A 85 -18.75 -17.47 -8.31
CA SER A 85 -18.68 -18.80 -7.70
C SER A 85 -20.06 -19.35 -7.36
N ARG A 86 -20.95 -18.51 -6.79
CA ARG A 86 -22.34 -18.93 -6.52
C ARG A 86 -23.12 -19.24 -7.79
N ALA A 87 -22.80 -18.58 -8.90
CA ALA A 87 -23.38 -18.88 -10.22
C ALA A 87 -22.76 -20.14 -10.88
N GLY A 88 -21.84 -20.86 -10.22
CA GLY A 88 -21.24 -22.09 -10.72
C GLY A 88 -20.06 -21.89 -11.70
N ASN A 89 -19.65 -20.65 -11.94
CA ASN A 89 -18.55 -20.33 -12.88
C ASN A 89 -17.16 -20.58 -12.29
N LEU A 90 -17.03 -20.79 -10.98
CA LEU A 90 -15.80 -21.06 -10.28
C LEU A 90 -15.91 -22.43 -9.59
N ASP A 91 -15.13 -23.38 -10.05
CA ASP A 91 -15.02 -24.68 -9.39
C ASP A 91 -14.08 -24.58 -8.19
N LEU A 92 -14.65 -24.63 -6.99
CA LEU A 92 -13.90 -24.60 -5.72
C LEU A 92 -13.69 -25.99 -5.14
N ASP A 93 -14.45 -26.97 -5.59
CA ASP A 93 -14.39 -28.33 -5.05
C ASP A 93 -13.22 -29.13 -5.63
N ASN A 94 -12.76 -28.72 -6.84
CA ASN A 94 -11.58 -29.28 -7.46
C ASN A 94 -10.74 -28.16 -8.11
N LEU A 95 -9.70 -27.72 -7.40
CA LEU A 95 -8.77 -26.68 -7.86
C LEU A 95 -7.62 -27.25 -8.69
N GLU A 96 -7.54 -28.57 -8.81
CA GLU A 96 -6.52 -29.25 -9.62
C GLU A 96 -7.09 -29.60 -11.01
N PRO A 97 -6.32 -29.41 -12.10
CA PRO A 97 -6.71 -29.92 -13.41
C PRO A 97 -6.77 -31.42 -13.37
N GLU A 98 -7.84 -32.01 -13.90
CA GLU A 98 -8.05 -33.48 -13.97
C GLU A 98 -6.88 -34.23 -14.64
N ALA A 99 -6.16 -33.59 -15.53
CA ALA A 99 -5.01 -34.16 -16.22
C ALA A 99 -3.81 -34.51 -15.31
N LEU A 100 -3.75 -33.95 -14.06
CA LEU A 100 -2.69 -34.27 -13.11
C LEU A 100 -2.91 -35.55 -12.30
N ALA A 101 -4.15 -35.94 -12.13
CA ALA A 101 -4.50 -37.13 -11.35
C ALA A 101 -4.14 -38.44 -12.06
N SER A 102 -3.87 -38.43 -13.36
CA SER A 102 -3.81 -39.67 -14.17
C SER A 102 -2.46 -39.97 -14.83
N SER A 103 -1.43 -39.12 -14.75
CA SER A 103 -0.15 -39.39 -15.44
C SER A 103 1.06 -39.04 -14.62
N GLY A 104 1.77 -40.03 -14.15
CA GLY A 104 2.99 -39.92 -13.33
C GLY A 104 4.25 -39.41 -14.05
N ASN A 105 4.17 -38.97 -15.30
CA ASN A 105 5.30 -38.39 -16.03
C ASN A 105 4.81 -37.26 -16.94
N GLN A 106 5.13 -36.00 -16.61
CA GLN A 106 4.29 -34.91 -17.05
C GLN A 106 5.05 -33.81 -17.73
N ASP A 107 4.79 -33.67 -19.00
CA ASP A 107 5.03 -32.42 -19.70
C ASP A 107 3.97 -31.36 -19.27
N PHE A 108 4.26 -30.65 -18.16
CA PHE A 108 3.40 -29.58 -17.63
C PHE A 108 3.12 -28.47 -18.68
N ARG A 109 3.91 -28.41 -19.78
CA ARG A 109 3.76 -27.44 -20.87
C ARG A 109 2.50 -27.69 -21.69
N ASN A 110 2.03 -28.92 -21.75
CA ASN A 110 0.82 -29.29 -22.49
C ASN A 110 -0.47 -29.17 -21.66
N GLN A 111 -0.34 -28.85 -20.36
CA GLN A 111 -1.49 -28.67 -19.47
C GLN A 111 -1.88 -27.20 -19.44
N GLY A 112 -3.04 -26.87 -19.97
CA GLY A 112 -3.63 -25.53 -19.84
C GLY A 112 -3.96 -25.20 -18.39
N LEU A 113 -4.18 -23.91 -18.11
CA LEU A 113 -4.78 -23.47 -16.85
C LEU A 113 -6.17 -24.13 -16.69
N GLY A 114 -6.44 -24.73 -15.53
CA GLY A 114 -7.79 -25.10 -15.15
C GLY A 114 -8.73 -23.87 -15.12
N ASN A 115 -10.03 -24.07 -15.12
CA ASN A 115 -11.02 -22.99 -15.24
C ASN A 115 -10.80 -21.89 -14.19
N THR A 116 -10.60 -22.26 -12.93
CA THR A 116 -10.38 -21.33 -11.82
C THR A 116 -9.08 -20.53 -12.00
N ALA A 117 -7.96 -21.21 -12.32
CA ALA A 117 -6.69 -20.52 -12.59
C ALA A 117 -6.77 -19.57 -13.78
N ARG A 118 -7.52 -19.94 -14.83
CA ARG A 118 -7.73 -19.10 -16.02
C ARG A 118 -8.54 -17.84 -15.70
N LEU A 119 -9.57 -17.94 -14.86
CA LEU A 119 -10.33 -16.77 -14.41
C LEU A 119 -9.45 -15.83 -13.58
N ILE A 120 -8.66 -16.35 -12.66
CA ILE A 120 -7.71 -15.57 -11.86
C ILE A 120 -6.66 -14.91 -12.77
N TRP A 121 -6.11 -15.65 -13.74
CA TRP A 121 -5.14 -15.12 -14.70
C TRP A 121 -5.71 -13.95 -15.51
N ARG A 122 -6.94 -14.07 -16.03
CA ARG A 122 -7.61 -12.99 -16.75
C ARG A 122 -7.80 -11.75 -15.86
N GLN A 123 -8.20 -11.96 -14.60
CA GLN A 123 -8.34 -10.87 -13.64
C GLN A 123 -7.01 -10.17 -13.40
N MET A 124 -5.93 -10.93 -13.24
CA MET A 124 -4.59 -10.38 -13.08
C MET A 124 -4.10 -9.58 -14.30
N GLN A 125 -4.51 -9.95 -15.51
CA GLN A 125 -4.24 -9.18 -16.73
C GLN A 125 -4.97 -7.84 -16.74
N GLN A 126 -6.21 -7.79 -16.27
CA GLN A 126 -7.04 -6.58 -16.23
C GLN A 126 -6.67 -5.63 -15.08
N ALA A 127 -6.05 -6.15 -14.01
CA ALA A 127 -5.68 -5.39 -12.82
C ALA A 127 -4.15 -5.46 -12.60
N PRO A 128 -3.36 -4.61 -13.28
CA PRO A 128 -1.89 -4.66 -13.22
C PRO A 128 -1.32 -4.34 -11.84
N ASN A 129 -2.09 -3.69 -10.97
CA ASN A 129 -1.68 -3.34 -9.61
C ASN A 129 -1.89 -4.47 -8.60
N LEU A 130 -2.58 -5.58 -9.00
CA LEU A 130 -2.71 -6.73 -8.12
C LEU A 130 -1.39 -7.48 -8.00
N TYR A 131 -1.03 -7.78 -6.75
CA TYR A 131 0.17 -8.53 -6.44
C TYR A 131 -0.04 -10.05 -6.53
N PHE A 132 -1.03 -10.61 -5.82
CA PHE A 132 -1.31 -12.03 -5.81
C PHE A 132 -2.80 -12.28 -5.57
N PHE A 133 -3.46 -12.99 -6.49
CA PHE A 133 -4.83 -13.42 -6.34
C PHE A 133 -4.89 -14.95 -6.37
N TYR A 134 -5.57 -15.54 -5.40
CA TYR A 134 -5.57 -16.99 -5.21
C TYR A 134 -6.82 -17.49 -4.49
N VAL A 135 -6.99 -18.81 -4.49
CA VAL A 135 -8.05 -19.52 -3.81
C VAL A 135 -7.54 -20.81 -3.18
N ALA A 136 -8.12 -21.18 -2.05
CA ALA A 136 -7.91 -22.49 -1.43
C ALA A 136 -9.23 -23.09 -0.96
N ASN A 137 -9.30 -24.42 -0.92
CA ASN A 137 -10.46 -25.14 -0.44
C ASN A 137 -10.19 -25.91 0.87
N PRO A 138 -11.21 -26.47 1.52
CA PRO A 138 -11.06 -27.25 2.77
C PRO A 138 -10.20 -28.50 2.62
N LYS A 139 -10.03 -29.02 1.41
CA LYS A 139 -9.16 -30.17 1.12
C LYS A 139 -7.66 -29.79 1.15
N GLY A 140 -7.32 -28.48 1.27
CA GLY A 140 -5.96 -27.99 1.22
C GLY A 140 -5.44 -27.72 -0.20
N GLN A 141 -6.30 -27.88 -1.22
CA GLN A 141 -5.96 -27.50 -2.58
C GLN A 141 -5.86 -25.98 -2.70
N PHE A 142 -4.88 -25.52 -3.48
CA PHE A 142 -4.55 -24.10 -3.65
C PHE A 142 -4.20 -23.81 -5.09
N VAL A 143 -4.72 -22.72 -5.63
CA VAL A 143 -4.32 -22.18 -6.92
C VAL A 143 -4.34 -20.66 -6.90
N GLY A 144 -3.32 -20.03 -7.49
CA GLY A 144 -3.24 -18.57 -7.56
C GLY A 144 -2.25 -18.09 -8.60
N ILE A 145 -2.37 -16.81 -8.94
CA ILE A 145 -1.47 -16.12 -9.88
C ILE A 145 -0.81 -14.95 -9.16
N GLU A 146 0.52 -15.00 -9.08
CA GLU A 146 1.38 -13.96 -8.52
C GLU A 146 1.96 -13.11 -9.65
N ARG A 147 1.98 -11.79 -9.45
CA ARG A 147 2.73 -10.83 -10.27
C ARG A 147 4.04 -10.50 -9.58
N ARG A 148 5.15 -10.57 -10.31
CA ARG A 148 6.46 -10.18 -9.79
C ARG A 148 6.89 -8.80 -10.30
N ALA A 149 8.01 -8.29 -9.75
CA ALA A 149 8.53 -6.95 -10.03
C ALA A 149 8.84 -6.70 -11.52
N ASP A 150 9.18 -7.75 -12.26
CA ASP A 150 9.39 -7.76 -13.72
C ASP A 150 8.08 -7.82 -14.52
N ASN A 151 6.94 -7.69 -13.84
CA ASN A 151 5.59 -7.80 -14.37
C ASN A 151 5.20 -9.17 -14.93
N ASN A 152 6.05 -10.19 -14.82
CA ASN A 152 5.75 -11.56 -15.17
C ASN A 152 4.74 -12.18 -14.20
N LEU A 153 3.90 -13.06 -14.72
CA LEU A 153 2.91 -13.80 -13.95
C LEU A 153 3.40 -15.22 -13.64
N PHE A 154 3.10 -15.69 -12.44
CA PHE A 154 3.50 -16.99 -11.95
C PHE A 154 2.28 -17.73 -11.40
N LEU A 155 2.09 -18.95 -11.88
CA LEU A 155 1.08 -19.87 -11.36
C LEU A 155 1.64 -20.57 -10.12
N HIS A 156 0.91 -20.46 -9.03
CA HIS A 156 1.12 -21.24 -7.81
C HIS A 156 -0.01 -22.27 -7.71
N ARG A 157 0.30 -23.51 -7.53
CA ARG A 157 -0.71 -24.54 -7.28
C ARG A 157 -0.22 -25.59 -6.30
N SER A 158 -1.11 -26.11 -5.48
CA SER A 158 -0.81 -27.28 -4.66
C SER A 158 -0.72 -28.52 -5.53
N VAL A 159 0.15 -29.43 -5.14
CA VAL A 159 0.17 -30.82 -5.60
C VAL A 159 -0.08 -31.64 -4.36
N LEU A 160 -1.22 -32.32 -4.31
CA LEU A 160 -1.54 -33.20 -3.19
C LEU A 160 -0.75 -34.49 -3.38
N GLU A 161 0.32 -34.68 -2.62
CA GLU A 161 1.01 -35.99 -2.57
C GLU A 161 0.10 -37.14 -2.16
N ARG A 162 -1.03 -36.84 -1.49
CA ARG A 162 -2.08 -37.80 -1.19
C ARG A 162 -2.64 -38.55 -2.40
N LEU A 163 -2.53 -37.98 -3.60
CA LEU A 163 -2.96 -38.61 -4.84
C LEU A 163 -1.89 -39.54 -5.41
N ILE A 164 -0.65 -39.50 -4.86
CA ILE A 164 0.50 -40.30 -5.33
C ILE A 164 0.94 -41.31 -4.26
N SER A 165 0.52 -41.13 -3.01
CA SER A 165 0.89 -42.03 -1.90
C SER A 165 -0.14 -43.11 -1.69
N ASP A 166 0.30 -44.36 -1.70
CA ASP A 166 -0.52 -45.56 -1.36
C ASP A 166 -1.01 -45.57 0.11
N ASN A 167 -0.52 -44.60 0.94
CA ASN A 167 -0.92 -44.48 2.34
C ASN A 167 -1.34 -43.04 2.69
N PRO A 168 -2.66 -42.74 2.74
CA PRO A 168 -3.18 -41.39 3.03
C PRO A 168 -2.87 -40.85 4.43
N GLU A 169 -2.55 -41.71 5.40
CA GLU A 169 -2.29 -41.35 6.78
C GLU A 169 -0.86 -40.82 7.00
N THR A 170 0.06 -41.16 6.12
CA THR A 170 1.48 -40.72 6.17
C THR A 170 1.81 -39.68 5.10
N ALA A 171 0.82 -39.20 4.34
CA ALA A 171 1.02 -38.23 3.29
C ALA A 171 1.60 -36.93 3.88
N SER A 172 2.75 -36.51 3.36
CA SER A 172 3.42 -35.25 3.65
C SER A 172 2.48 -34.05 3.46
N PRO A 173 2.76 -32.90 4.09
CA PRO A 173 2.00 -31.68 3.85
C PRO A 173 1.95 -31.39 2.35
N SER A 174 0.83 -30.80 1.89
CA SER A 174 0.65 -30.45 0.48
C SER A 174 1.80 -29.57 0.01
N GLN A 175 2.41 -29.95 -1.10
CA GLN A 175 3.45 -29.15 -1.74
C GLN A 175 2.82 -28.11 -2.66
N LYS A 176 3.41 -26.94 -2.70
CA LYS A 176 3.06 -25.88 -3.63
C LYS A 176 4.16 -25.76 -4.68
N VAL A 177 3.78 -25.91 -5.95
CA VAL A 177 4.67 -25.73 -7.10
C VAL A 177 4.40 -24.40 -7.75
N ILE A 178 5.48 -23.73 -8.16
CA ILE A 178 5.45 -22.41 -8.82
C ILE A 178 5.95 -22.56 -10.24
N TYR A 179 5.15 -22.09 -11.19
CA TYR A 179 5.49 -22.05 -12.62
C TYR A 179 5.47 -20.63 -13.14
N GLN A 180 6.44 -20.25 -13.95
CA GLN A 180 6.35 -19.04 -14.76
C GLN A 180 5.33 -19.26 -15.88
N LEU A 181 4.51 -18.24 -16.15
CA LEU A 181 3.55 -18.26 -17.25
C LEU A 181 4.12 -17.51 -18.46
N ASP A 182 3.80 -18.00 -19.66
CA ASP A 182 4.00 -17.27 -20.90
C ASP A 182 2.90 -16.21 -21.12
N ARG A 183 2.94 -15.52 -22.27
CA ARG A 183 1.97 -14.47 -22.60
C ARG A 183 0.56 -15.01 -22.82
N GLU A 184 0.42 -16.26 -23.20
CA GLU A 184 -0.84 -16.97 -23.42
C GLU A 184 -1.39 -17.59 -22.11
N GLY A 185 -0.65 -17.45 -21.00
CA GLY A 185 -1.01 -17.99 -19.70
C GLY A 185 -0.66 -19.49 -19.53
N LYS A 186 0.19 -20.05 -20.39
CA LYS A 186 0.62 -21.43 -20.26
C LYS A 186 1.84 -21.55 -19.34
N PRO A 187 1.93 -22.56 -18.48
CA PRO A 187 3.14 -22.84 -17.71
C PRO A 187 4.33 -23.10 -18.62
N SER A 188 5.40 -22.30 -18.48
CA SER A 188 6.61 -22.39 -19.32
C SER A 188 7.80 -23.01 -18.59
N GLN A 189 8.00 -22.68 -17.33
CA GLN A 189 9.12 -23.14 -16.52
C GLN A 189 8.68 -23.37 -15.08
N LYS A 190 9.08 -24.49 -14.49
CA LYS A 190 8.98 -24.72 -13.04
C LYS A 190 10.07 -23.93 -12.33
N ILE A 191 9.68 -23.09 -11.37
CA ILE A 191 10.57 -22.18 -10.66
C ILE A 191 10.94 -22.73 -9.28
N ASP A 192 9.95 -23.25 -8.54
CA ASP A 192 10.14 -23.64 -7.15
C ASP A 192 9.12 -24.68 -6.72
N ILE A 193 9.43 -25.37 -5.62
CA ILE A 193 8.51 -26.27 -4.91
C ILE A 193 8.77 -26.13 -3.41
N ASN A 194 7.72 -25.97 -2.62
CA ASN A 194 7.84 -25.85 -1.18
C ASN A 194 6.60 -26.43 -0.45
N ASP A 195 6.78 -26.81 0.81
CA ASP A 195 5.70 -27.24 1.66
C ASP A 195 4.76 -26.09 1.97
N PHE A 196 3.47 -26.30 1.78
CA PHE A 196 2.48 -25.26 1.93
C PHE A 196 1.09 -25.82 2.23
N ASP A 197 0.57 -25.54 3.42
CA ASP A 197 -0.83 -25.75 3.73
C ASP A 197 -1.55 -24.40 3.84
N PRO A 198 -2.45 -24.07 2.90
CA PRO A 198 -3.17 -22.79 2.92
C PRO A 198 -4.08 -22.65 4.15
N ARG A 199 -4.58 -23.77 4.72
CA ARG A 199 -5.50 -23.77 5.86
C ARG A 199 -4.87 -23.27 7.13
N LEU A 200 -3.54 -23.35 7.26
CA LEU A 200 -2.75 -22.86 8.39
C LEU A 200 -2.39 -21.36 8.28
N ARG A 201 -2.76 -20.71 7.18
CA ARG A 201 -2.36 -19.32 6.94
C ARG A 201 -3.33 -18.33 7.60
N PRO A 202 -2.83 -17.16 8.07
CA PRO A 202 -3.64 -16.15 8.78
C PRO A 202 -4.87 -15.70 7.97
N TRP A 203 -4.73 -15.52 6.65
CA TRP A 203 -5.81 -15.09 5.77
C TRP A 203 -6.96 -16.11 5.73
N TYR A 204 -6.64 -17.42 5.67
CA TYR A 204 -7.63 -18.50 5.64
C TYR A 204 -8.36 -18.60 6.98
N GLN A 205 -7.59 -18.66 8.08
CA GLN A 205 -8.12 -18.76 9.43
C GLN A 205 -9.04 -17.57 9.78
N THR A 206 -8.60 -16.35 9.44
CA THR A 206 -9.40 -15.15 9.70
C THR A 206 -10.69 -15.14 8.89
N ALA A 207 -10.67 -15.57 7.62
CA ALA A 207 -11.86 -15.64 6.79
C ALA A 207 -12.91 -16.61 7.35
N ILE A 208 -12.52 -17.83 7.72
CA ILE A 208 -13.45 -18.82 8.26
C ILE A 208 -14.01 -18.42 9.63
N GLN A 209 -13.19 -17.76 10.47
CA GLN A 209 -13.61 -17.25 11.76
C GLN A 209 -14.65 -16.12 11.63
N LYS A 210 -14.39 -15.17 10.71
CA LYS A 210 -15.26 -14.01 10.49
C LYS A 210 -16.49 -14.31 9.63
N ARG A 211 -16.48 -15.36 8.83
CA ARG A 211 -17.56 -15.79 7.94
C ARG A 211 -18.06 -14.72 6.96
N ARG A 212 -17.23 -13.76 6.64
CA ARG A 212 -17.50 -12.64 5.72
C ARG A 212 -16.20 -12.14 5.10
N VAL A 213 -16.31 -11.29 4.08
CA VAL A 213 -15.14 -10.59 3.55
C VAL A 213 -14.41 -9.86 4.68
N THR A 214 -13.09 -10.04 4.75
CA THR A 214 -12.29 -9.53 5.87
C THR A 214 -10.84 -9.36 5.48
N TRP A 215 -10.13 -8.54 6.25
CA TRP A 215 -8.68 -8.41 6.20
C TRP A 215 -8.02 -9.29 7.25
N SER A 216 -6.90 -9.91 6.89
CA SER A 216 -6.02 -10.58 7.84
C SER A 216 -5.32 -9.56 8.74
N PRO A 217 -4.75 -9.97 9.88
CA PRO A 217 -3.67 -9.20 10.52
C PRO A 217 -2.51 -8.96 9.54
N ILE A 218 -1.63 -7.99 9.86
CA ILE A 218 -0.36 -7.83 9.15
C ILE A 218 0.52 -9.04 9.45
N TYR A 219 1.04 -9.70 8.41
CA TYR A 219 1.94 -10.84 8.55
C TYR A 219 2.98 -10.87 7.43
N ARG A 220 4.02 -11.66 7.60
CA ARG A 220 5.06 -11.83 6.59
C ARG A 220 4.63 -12.85 5.53
N PHE A 221 4.64 -12.43 4.27
CA PHE A 221 4.38 -13.34 3.15
C PHE A 221 5.54 -14.31 2.97
N VAL A 222 5.23 -15.62 2.85
CA VAL A 222 6.25 -16.67 2.78
C VAL A 222 7.14 -16.54 1.54
N ALA A 223 6.52 -16.24 0.40
CA ALA A 223 7.21 -16.27 -0.89
C ALA A 223 8.28 -15.17 -1.03
N ARG A 224 8.11 -14.01 -0.40
CA ARG A 224 9.00 -12.85 -0.57
C ARG A 224 9.48 -12.21 0.73
N GLN A 225 9.11 -12.74 1.87
CA GLN A 225 9.51 -12.22 3.18
C GLN A 225 9.14 -10.73 3.40
N VAL A 226 8.15 -10.21 2.66
CA VAL A 226 7.62 -8.84 2.83
C VAL A 226 6.42 -8.84 3.76
N LEU A 227 6.23 -7.76 4.49
CA LEU A 227 5.03 -7.55 5.28
C LEU A 227 3.86 -7.18 4.38
N GLY A 228 2.69 -7.70 4.69
CA GLY A 228 1.46 -7.42 3.97
C GLY A 228 0.22 -7.81 4.74
N ILE A 229 -0.90 -7.52 4.14
CA ILE A 229 -2.23 -7.95 4.59
C ILE A 229 -2.93 -8.64 3.44
N THR A 230 -3.91 -9.47 3.75
CA THR A 230 -4.68 -10.20 2.75
C THR A 230 -6.17 -9.90 2.93
N ALA A 231 -6.80 -9.44 1.84
CA ALA A 231 -8.26 -9.45 1.74
C ALA A 231 -8.73 -10.88 1.47
N SER A 232 -9.75 -11.37 2.19
CA SER A 232 -10.22 -12.74 2.07
C SER A 232 -11.72 -12.82 2.11
N LEU A 233 -12.32 -13.69 1.27
CA LEU A 233 -13.75 -13.95 1.19
C LEU A 233 -14.01 -15.45 1.25
N PRO A 234 -14.63 -15.96 2.33
CA PRO A 234 -15.05 -17.34 2.41
C PRO A 234 -16.33 -17.56 1.59
N ILE A 235 -16.36 -18.64 0.82
CA ILE A 235 -17.48 -19.04 -0.01
C ILE A 235 -18.12 -20.28 0.62
N TYR A 236 -19.42 -20.20 0.87
CA TYR A 236 -20.22 -21.28 1.44
C TYR A 236 -21.25 -21.77 0.42
N SER A 237 -21.59 -23.05 0.50
CA SER A 237 -22.76 -23.63 -0.17
C SER A 237 -24.06 -23.14 0.47
N ASP A 238 -25.20 -23.42 -0.19
CA ASP A 238 -26.52 -23.13 0.38
C ASP A 238 -26.78 -23.91 1.68
N ALA A 239 -26.14 -25.06 1.85
CA ALA A 239 -26.16 -25.85 3.08
C ALA A 239 -25.22 -25.32 4.18
N GLY A 240 -24.55 -24.17 3.95
CA GLY A 240 -23.65 -23.54 4.92
C GLY A 240 -22.27 -24.21 5.03
N GLN A 241 -21.91 -25.12 4.16
CA GLN A 241 -20.60 -25.77 4.13
C GLN A 241 -19.59 -24.90 3.41
N LEU A 242 -18.39 -24.76 3.97
CA LEU A 242 -17.30 -24.03 3.35
C LEU A 242 -16.84 -24.74 2.07
N ARG A 243 -16.89 -24.05 0.94
CA ARG A 243 -16.38 -24.53 -0.35
C ARG A 243 -14.95 -24.07 -0.62
N GLY A 244 -14.59 -22.86 -0.17
CA GLY A 244 -13.26 -22.31 -0.35
C GLY A 244 -13.14 -20.89 0.18
N VAL A 245 -11.94 -20.36 0.11
CA VAL A 245 -11.61 -18.98 0.47
C VAL A 245 -10.86 -18.35 -0.70
N LEU A 246 -11.43 -17.28 -1.27
CA LEU A 246 -10.77 -16.40 -2.22
C LEU A 246 -9.93 -15.37 -1.47
N ALA A 247 -8.76 -15.04 -1.98
CA ALA A 247 -7.88 -14.09 -1.30
C ALA A 247 -6.98 -13.29 -2.24
N ILE A 248 -6.71 -12.03 -1.87
CA ILE A 248 -5.81 -11.12 -2.58
C ILE A 248 -4.82 -10.54 -1.57
N ASP A 249 -3.53 -10.71 -1.85
CA ASP A 249 -2.45 -10.15 -1.05
C ASP A 249 -2.13 -8.72 -1.45
N LEU A 250 -1.93 -7.86 -0.44
CA LEU A 250 -1.46 -6.49 -0.56
C LEU A 250 -0.14 -6.31 0.21
N PRO A 251 1.01 -6.22 -0.47
CA PRO A 251 2.27 -5.87 0.16
C PRO A 251 2.26 -4.43 0.67
N LEU A 252 2.67 -4.20 1.90
CA LEU A 252 2.76 -2.83 2.46
C LEU A 252 3.85 -1.98 1.79
N THR A 253 4.82 -2.62 1.13
CA THR A 253 5.87 -1.93 0.36
C THR A 253 5.32 -1.03 -0.74
N GLN A 254 4.23 -1.42 -1.41
CA GLN A 254 3.60 -0.60 -2.46
C GLN A 254 3.03 0.72 -1.90
N ILE A 255 2.53 0.70 -0.67
CA ILE A 255 2.08 1.92 0.02
C ILE A 255 3.29 2.83 0.32
N GLY A 256 4.40 2.25 0.78
CA GLY A 256 5.65 3.00 1.03
C GLY A 256 6.22 3.63 -0.24
N GLU A 257 6.24 2.89 -1.36
CA GLU A 257 6.65 3.39 -2.68
C GLU A 257 5.77 4.56 -3.13
N PHE A 258 4.46 4.46 -2.97
CA PHE A 258 3.54 5.56 -3.25
C PHE A 258 3.85 6.78 -2.39
N LEU A 259 3.97 6.63 -1.06
CA LEU A 259 4.31 7.75 -0.18
C LEU A 259 5.63 8.42 -0.56
N THR A 260 6.63 7.65 -0.98
CA THR A 260 7.93 8.15 -1.44
C THR A 260 7.80 8.93 -2.75
N SER A 261 6.85 8.59 -3.61
CA SER A 261 6.59 9.29 -4.88
C SER A 261 5.91 10.65 -4.70
N LEU A 262 5.31 10.91 -3.55
CA LEU A 262 4.65 12.19 -3.25
C LEU A 262 5.68 13.31 -3.12
N LYS A 263 5.45 14.40 -3.85
CA LYS A 263 6.24 15.63 -3.71
C LYS A 263 5.77 16.41 -2.48
N ILE A 264 6.08 15.91 -1.31
CA ILE A 264 5.88 16.62 -0.06
C ILE A 264 7.04 17.62 0.08
N ALA A 265 6.79 18.85 0.54
CA ALA A 265 7.79 19.92 0.66
C ALA A 265 9.18 19.41 1.08
N LYS A 266 10.26 20.18 0.82
CA LYS A 266 11.68 19.74 0.96
C LYS A 266 12.02 18.97 2.25
N THR A 267 11.30 19.21 3.34
CA THR A 267 11.47 18.57 4.66
C THR A 267 10.23 17.83 5.14
N GLY A 268 9.19 17.76 4.30
CA GLY A 268 7.93 17.11 4.65
C GLY A 268 8.06 15.58 4.63
N GLN A 269 7.42 14.93 5.58
CA GLN A 269 7.34 13.47 5.66
C GLN A 269 5.87 13.07 5.82
N ALA A 270 5.50 11.95 5.19
CA ALA A 270 4.21 11.32 5.38
C ALA A 270 4.41 9.89 5.90
N PHE A 271 3.51 9.47 6.77
CA PHE A 271 3.48 8.09 7.26
C PHE A 271 2.05 7.64 7.54
N ILE A 272 1.85 6.35 7.43
CA ILE A 272 0.60 5.69 7.78
C ILE A 272 0.83 4.89 9.06
N LEU A 273 -0.05 5.13 10.03
CA LEU A 273 -0.02 4.47 11.33
C LEU A 273 -1.22 3.54 11.47
N GLU A 274 -1.01 2.38 12.04
CA GLU A 274 -2.09 1.56 12.58
C GLU A 274 -2.66 2.22 13.85
N ARG A 275 -3.89 1.87 14.23
CA ARG A 275 -4.49 2.38 15.50
C ARG A 275 -3.69 2.04 16.75
N SER A 276 -2.89 1.00 16.69
CA SER A 276 -1.93 0.61 17.73
C SER A 276 -0.74 1.57 17.87
N GLY A 277 -0.58 2.54 16.94
CA GLY A 277 0.57 3.44 16.86
C GLY A 277 1.75 2.88 16.06
N LYS A 278 1.65 1.66 15.55
CA LYS A 278 2.72 1.06 14.73
C LYS A 278 2.75 1.69 13.34
N ILE A 279 3.94 2.06 12.86
CA ILE A 279 4.14 2.57 11.50
C ILE A 279 3.95 1.42 10.51
N ILE A 280 3.10 1.64 9.50
CA ILE A 280 2.80 0.70 8.42
C ILE A 280 3.61 1.04 7.17
N ALA A 281 3.72 2.33 6.87
CA ALA A 281 4.45 2.85 5.72
C ALA A 281 4.92 4.28 5.97
N ALA A 282 6.02 4.68 5.34
CA ALA A 282 6.57 6.03 5.43
C ALA A 282 7.08 6.51 4.08
N SER A 283 7.14 7.84 3.87
CA SER A 283 7.71 8.46 2.67
C SER A 283 9.25 8.43 2.64
N THR A 284 9.89 7.99 3.72
CA THR A 284 11.35 7.90 3.83
C THR A 284 11.78 6.44 3.83
N SER A 285 12.79 6.12 3.01
CA SER A 285 13.36 4.77 2.89
C SER A 285 13.94 4.25 4.22
N THR A 286 14.46 5.14 5.06
CA THR A 286 15.05 4.79 6.36
C THR A 286 14.02 4.15 7.30
N LEU A 287 12.78 4.62 7.30
CA LEU A 287 11.71 4.07 8.12
C LEU A 287 11.09 2.81 7.51
N ASN A 288 10.96 2.76 6.18
CA ASN A 288 10.42 1.58 5.49
C ASN A 288 11.29 0.33 5.67
N ASN A 289 12.60 0.47 5.90
CA ASN A 289 13.51 -0.64 6.17
C ASN A 289 13.47 -1.14 7.62
N GLN A 290 12.77 -0.45 8.52
CA GLN A 290 12.63 -0.81 9.95
C GLN A 290 11.26 -1.43 10.28
N ILE A 291 10.33 -1.43 9.34
CA ILE A 291 8.99 -2.02 9.43
C ILE A 291 9.05 -3.49 9.01
#